data_71d450eea71b9800d937dc763424a6ac
#
_entry.id   71d450eea71b9800d937dc763424a6ac
#
_cell.length_a   1.000
_cell.length_b   1.000
_cell.length_c   1.000
_cell.angle_alpha   90.00
_cell.angle_beta   90.00
_cell.angle_gamma   90.00
#
_symmetry.space_group_name_H-M   'P 1'
#
loop_
_entity.id
_entity.type
_entity.pdbx_description
1 polymer ?
#
loop_
_entity_poly.entity_id
_entity_poly.type
_entity_poly.pdbx_seq_one_letter_code
_entity_poly.pdbx_strand_id
1 'polypeptide(L)'
;LKQWELQQLFPVDRYPQLRFFLGDVRDQDRLRRALERVDTVVHAAALKQVPAAEYNPMEFVKTNVLGAENVIQACLDTGVRRVVALSTDKAAAPINLYGATKLCSDKLFIAANNIKGKRDLSFSVVRYGNVMGSRGSVIPFFLNQARKGVLPITDPAMTRFNISLQEGVAMVLWTLEHALGSELLVPKIPSYRIMDVAEAIGPGCEKPIVGIRPGEKIHEEMITASDSFSCIDLGPYYAILPSDGSGHERYDSASCSYSSVDKGFAYNSGSNPDFLSVPQLRELIKQYVDPNFAPF
;
A
#
# COMPACT_ATOMS: atom_id res chain seq x y z
N LEU A 1 -23.57 -3.60 -0.22
CA LEU A 1 -23.34 -4.91 0.39
C LEU A 1 -22.29 -4.81 1.50
N LYS A 2 -21.03 -4.39 1.24
CA LYS A 2 -19.96 -4.33 2.25
C LYS A 2 -20.31 -3.50 3.49
N GLN A 3 -20.97 -2.35 3.32
CA GLN A 3 -21.41 -1.53 4.46
C GLN A 3 -22.46 -2.25 5.31
N TRP A 4 -23.38 -2.96 4.67
CA TRP A 4 -24.38 -3.77 5.38
C TRP A 4 -23.73 -4.92 6.14
N GLU A 5 -22.77 -5.63 5.54
CA GLU A 5 -21.98 -6.68 6.20
C GLU A 5 -21.23 -6.14 7.42
N LEU A 6 -20.61 -4.95 7.29
CA LEU A 6 -19.93 -4.29 8.40
C LEU A 6 -20.91 -3.88 9.53
N GLN A 7 -22.13 -3.43 9.18
CA GLN A 7 -23.15 -3.09 10.18
C GLN A 7 -23.63 -4.31 10.98
N GLN A 8 -23.56 -5.53 10.40
CA GLN A 8 -23.85 -6.75 11.15
C GLN A 8 -22.73 -7.09 12.15
N LEU A 9 -21.47 -6.79 11.82
CA LEU A 9 -20.32 -6.99 12.70
C LEU A 9 -20.20 -5.88 13.75
N PHE A 10 -20.58 -4.65 13.39
CA PHE A 10 -20.47 -3.46 14.22
C PHE A 10 -21.83 -2.76 14.30
N PRO A 11 -22.80 -3.34 15.03
CA PRO A 11 -24.14 -2.77 15.12
C PRO A 11 -24.14 -1.43 15.87
N VAL A 12 -25.04 -0.52 15.48
CA VAL A 12 -25.07 0.88 15.93
C VAL A 12 -25.31 1.03 17.44
N ASP A 13 -26.00 0.10 18.07
CA ASP A 13 -26.24 0.07 19.53
C ASP A 13 -24.96 -0.17 20.33
N ARG A 14 -24.00 -0.92 19.79
CA ARG A 14 -22.68 -1.16 20.40
C ARG A 14 -21.61 -0.21 19.90
N TYR A 15 -21.73 0.28 18.66
CA TYR A 15 -20.73 1.13 17.99
C TYR A 15 -21.36 2.41 17.44
N PRO A 16 -21.97 3.26 18.29
CA PRO A 16 -22.70 4.46 17.86
C PRO A 16 -21.80 5.51 17.17
N GLN A 17 -20.47 5.39 17.37
CA GLN A 17 -19.47 6.25 16.72
C GLN A 17 -19.24 5.89 15.25
N LEU A 18 -19.57 4.66 14.80
CA LEU A 18 -19.41 4.26 13.40
C LEU A 18 -20.54 4.80 12.54
N ARG A 19 -20.18 5.44 11.44
CA ARG A 19 -21.10 5.98 10.45
C ARG A 19 -20.70 5.54 9.06
N PHE A 20 -21.67 5.08 8.28
CA PHE A 20 -21.47 4.59 6.93
C PHE A 20 -22.11 5.55 5.93
N PHE A 21 -21.27 6.18 5.10
CA PHE A 21 -21.71 7.07 4.04
C PHE A 21 -21.58 6.40 2.68
N LEU A 22 -22.62 6.44 1.87
CA LEU A 22 -22.51 6.13 0.45
C LEU A 22 -21.87 7.31 -0.27
N GLY A 23 -20.87 7.01 -1.09
CA GLY A 23 -20.16 8.00 -1.89
C GLY A 23 -19.17 7.34 -2.84
N ASP A 24 -18.65 8.13 -3.76
CA ASP A 24 -17.59 7.79 -4.69
C ASP A 24 -16.51 8.88 -4.57
N VAL A 25 -15.25 8.52 -4.57
CA VAL A 25 -14.13 9.48 -4.51
C VAL A 25 -14.09 10.41 -5.73
N ARG A 26 -14.78 10.06 -6.79
CA ARG A 26 -14.96 10.91 -7.98
C ARG A 26 -15.96 12.06 -7.78
N ASP A 27 -16.74 12.02 -6.69
CA ASP A 27 -17.74 13.05 -6.33
C ASP A 27 -17.18 13.93 -5.20
N GLN A 28 -16.61 15.07 -5.58
CA GLN A 28 -15.98 16.01 -4.65
C GLN A 28 -17.00 16.63 -3.68
N ASP A 29 -18.20 16.95 -4.13
CA ASP A 29 -19.21 17.56 -3.27
C ASP A 29 -19.70 16.57 -2.21
N ARG A 30 -19.79 15.30 -2.58
CA ARG A 30 -20.09 14.23 -1.62
C ARG A 30 -18.99 14.08 -0.58
N LEU A 31 -17.73 14.15 -0.98
CA LEU A 31 -16.59 14.10 -0.07
C LEU A 31 -16.58 15.28 0.91
N ARG A 32 -16.82 16.52 0.45
CA ARG A 32 -16.91 17.70 1.33
C ARG A 32 -17.94 17.49 2.44
N ARG A 33 -19.14 17.01 2.10
CA ARG A 33 -20.19 16.72 3.09
C ARG A 33 -19.81 15.60 4.05
N ALA A 34 -19.13 14.56 3.57
CA ALA A 34 -18.72 13.43 4.39
C ALA A 34 -17.57 13.80 5.36
N LEU A 35 -16.73 14.77 4.98
CA LEU A 35 -15.57 15.20 5.77
C LEU A 35 -15.86 16.38 6.70
N GLU A 36 -17.10 16.87 6.75
CA GLU A 36 -17.47 17.91 7.70
C GLU A 36 -17.26 17.45 9.14
N ARG A 37 -16.43 18.19 9.91
CA ARG A 37 -16.03 17.88 11.29
C ARG A 37 -15.21 16.59 11.42
N VAL A 38 -14.51 16.21 10.38
CA VAL A 38 -13.54 15.09 10.41
C VAL A 38 -12.14 15.66 10.62
N ASP A 39 -11.44 15.17 11.61
CA ASP A 39 -10.05 15.57 11.91
C ASP A 39 -9.02 14.80 11.09
N THR A 40 -9.30 13.54 10.80
CA THR A 40 -8.32 12.62 10.21
C THR A 40 -8.95 11.82 9.08
N VAL A 41 -8.21 11.71 7.96
CA VAL A 41 -8.63 10.95 6.78
C VAL A 41 -7.59 9.89 6.44
N VAL A 42 -8.05 8.65 6.25
CA VAL A 42 -7.25 7.59 5.63
C VAL A 42 -7.84 7.31 4.24
N HIS A 43 -7.09 7.67 3.20
CA HIS A 43 -7.51 7.45 1.82
C HIS A 43 -7.03 6.09 1.32
N ALA A 44 -7.95 5.12 1.33
CA ALA A 44 -7.69 3.73 0.90
C ALA A 44 -8.41 3.34 -0.40
N ALA A 45 -9.19 4.26 -0.99
CA ALA A 45 -9.95 3.97 -2.20
C ALA A 45 -9.05 3.99 -3.45
N ALA A 46 -9.04 2.88 -4.20
CA ALA A 46 -8.35 2.79 -5.48
C ALA A 46 -8.87 1.62 -6.31
N LEU A 47 -8.72 1.72 -7.63
CA LEU A 47 -8.74 0.59 -8.55
C LEU A 47 -7.31 0.04 -8.63
N LYS A 48 -7.13 -1.30 -8.55
CA LYS A 48 -5.80 -1.91 -8.40
C LYS A 48 -5.45 -3.05 -9.36
N GLN A 49 -6.42 -3.56 -10.12
CA GLN A 49 -6.19 -4.71 -10.99
C GLN A 49 -5.47 -4.30 -12.28
N VAL A 50 -4.24 -4.78 -12.48
CA VAL A 50 -3.39 -4.41 -13.60
C VAL A 50 -4.05 -4.69 -14.95
N PRO A 51 -4.59 -5.89 -15.25
CA PRO A 51 -5.26 -6.13 -16.53
C PRO A 51 -6.47 -5.21 -16.78
N ALA A 52 -7.22 -4.89 -15.73
CA ALA A 52 -8.36 -3.97 -15.84
C ALA A 52 -7.91 -2.52 -16.09
N ALA A 53 -6.73 -2.13 -15.59
CA ALA A 53 -6.14 -0.82 -15.83
C ALA A 53 -5.77 -0.64 -17.30
N GLU A 54 -5.09 -1.63 -17.89
CA GLU A 54 -4.67 -1.58 -19.29
C GLU A 54 -5.89 -1.56 -20.25
N TYR A 55 -6.98 -2.24 -19.88
CA TYR A 55 -8.20 -2.27 -20.68
C TYR A 55 -9.09 -1.04 -20.51
N ASN A 56 -9.17 -0.47 -19.29
CA ASN A 56 -10.03 0.68 -18.94
C ASN A 56 -9.21 1.84 -18.36
N PRO A 57 -8.26 2.44 -19.09
CA PRO A 57 -7.28 3.38 -18.55
C PRO A 57 -7.92 4.60 -17.88
N MET A 58 -8.94 5.19 -18.48
CA MET A 58 -9.57 6.41 -17.96
C MET A 58 -10.31 6.21 -16.64
N GLU A 59 -10.85 5.01 -16.37
CA GLU A 59 -11.51 4.74 -15.09
C GLU A 59 -10.47 4.69 -13.94
N PHE A 60 -9.25 4.21 -14.22
CA PHE A 60 -8.13 4.27 -13.27
C PHE A 60 -7.65 5.71 -13.05
N VAL A 61 -7.51 6.51 -14.09
CA VAL A 61 -7.18 7.94 -13.98
C VAL A 61 -8.26 8.66 -13.16
N LYS A 62 -9.54 8.49 -13.48
CA LYS A 62 -10.65 9.14 -12.75
C LYS A 62 -10.67 8.76 -11.27
N THR A 63 -10.44 7.48 -10.95
CA THR A 63 -10.53 7.01 -9.56
C THR A 63 -9.26 7.27 -8.78
N ASN A 64 -8.08 6.89 -9.33
CA ASN A 64 -6.83 6.93 -8.59
C ASN A 64 -6.16 8.31 -8.61
N VAL A 65 -6.34 9.08 -9.69
CA VAL A 65 -5.70 10.41 -9.84
C VAL A 65 -6.71 11.52 -9.51
N LEU A 66 -7.81 11.63 -10.27
CA LEU A 66 -8.81 12.69 -10.01
C LEU A 66 -9.54 12.47 -8.69
N GLY A 67 -9.78 11.20 -8.30
CA GLY A 67 -10.33 10.87 -6.99
C GLY A 67 -9.39 11.27 -5.84
N ALA A 68 -8.07 11.11 -6.00
CA ALA A 68 -7.08 11.61 -5.03
C ALA A 68 -7.13 13.15 -4.92
N GLU A 69 -7.17 13.84 -6.07
CA GLU A 69 -7.32 15.30 -6.11
C GLU A 69 -8.62 15.76 -5.42
N ASN A 70 -9.75 15.11 -5.66
CA ASN A 70 -11.03 15.42 -5.01
C ASN A 70 -10.93 15.25 -3.48
N VAL A 71 -10.25 14.22 -2.99
CA VAL A 71 -10.01 14.03 -1.54
C VAL A 71 -9.16 15.15 -0.99
N ILE A 72 -8.08 15.55 -1.68
CA ILE A 72 -7.21 16.66 -1.27
C ILE A 72 -8.02 17.96 -1.18
N GLN A 73 -8.77 18.30 -2.21
CA GLN A 73 -9.59 19.52 -2.25
C GLN A 73 -10.65 19.51 -1.15
N ALA A 74 -11.33 18.38 -0.94
CA ALA A 74 -12.31 18.25 0.14
C ALA A 74 -11.66 18.42 1.53
N CYS A 75 -10.45 17.90 1.75
CA CYS A 75 -9.70 18.11 2.99
C CYS A 75 -9.27 19.57 3.19
N LEU A 76 -8.88 20.27 2.10
CA LEU A 76 -8.53 21.70 2.14
C LEU A 76 -9.74 22.59 2.47
N ASP A 77 -10.93 22.19 2.06
CA ASP A 77 -12.18 22.94 2.26
C ASP A 77 -12.85 22.66 3.61
N THR A 78 -12.41 21.64 4.33
CA THR A 78 -12.98 21.22 5.63
C THR A 78 -11.97 21.40 6.77
N GLY A 79 -12.32 20.99 7.96
CA GLY A 79 -11.45 21.09 9.14
C GLY A 79 -10.49 19.91 9.34
N VAL A 80 -10.20 19.14 8.30
CA VAL A 80 -9.26 17.99 8.38
C VAL A 80 -7.86 18.48 8.73
N ARG A 81 -7.21 17.76 9.65
CA ARG A 81 -5.84 18.08 10.11
C ARG A 81 -4.79 17.09 9.63
N ARG A 82 -5.15 15.83 9.44
CA ARG A 82 -4.21 14.77 9.04
C ARG A 82 -4.80 13.90 7.95
N VAL A 83 -4.02 13.67 6.91
CA VAL A 83 -4.39 12.78 5.79
C VAL A 83 -3.27 11.78 5.56
N VAL A 84 -3.59 10.49 5.58
CA VAL A 84 -2.69 9.41 5.17
C VAL A 84 -3.27 8.72 3.95
N ALA A 85 -2.56 8.78 2.84
CA ALA A 85 -2.95 8.08 1.61
C ALA A 85 -2.21 6.75 1.47
N LEU A 86 -2.94 5.69 1.11
CA LEU A 86 -2.35 4.36 0.91
C LEU A 86 -1.82 4.23 -0.52
N SER A 87 -0.57 3.78 -0.64
CA SER A 87 0.12 3.53 -1.90
C SER A 87 0.54 2.06 -2.05
N THR A 88 1.40 1.76 -2.99
CA THR A 88 1.81 0.40 -3.37
C THR A 88 3.25 0.42 -3.88
N ASP A 89 3.96 -0.70 -3.74
CA ASP A 89 5.25 -0.99 -4.38
C ASP A 89 5.24 -0.77 -5.90
N LYS A 90 4.08 -0.96 -6.55
CA LYS A 90 3.92 -0.75 -7.99
C LYS A 90 3.99 0.70 -8.43
N ALA A 91 3.90 1.66 -7.49
CA ALA A 91 4.09 3.09 -7.75
C ALA A 91 5.58 3.49 -7.83
N ALA A 92 6.50 2.68 -7.31
CA ALA A 92 7.94 2.87 -7.50
C ALA A 92 8.35 2.34 -8.88
N ALA A 93 8.98 3.16 -9.73
CA ALA A 93 9.36 2.81 -11.10
C ALA A 93 8.26 2.04 -11.86
N PRO A 94 7.07 2.60 -12.08
CA PRO A 94 5.90 1.90 -12.58
C PRO A 94 6.11 1.41 -14.03
N ILE A 95 5.70 0.17 -14.31
CA ILE A 95 5.71 -0.41 -15.67
C ILE A 95 4.29 -0.74 -16.17
N ASN A 96 3.27 -0.38 -15.41
CA ASN A 96 1.86 -0.56 -15.76
C ASN A 96 1.05 0.67 -15.35
N LEU A 97 -0.14 0.81 -15.91
CA LEU A 97 -1.00 1.98 -15.67
C LEU A 97 -1.46 2.08 -14.20
N TYR A 98 -1.74 0.96 -13.54
CA TYR A 98 -2.09 0.99 -12.11
C TYR A 98 -0.99 1.66 -11.30
N GLY A 99 0.26 1.21 -11.45
CA GLY A 99 1.42 1.81 -10.78
C GLY A 99 1.60 3.28 -11.13
N ALA A 100 1.47 3.65 -12.42
CA ALA A 100 1.57 5.03 -12.87
C ALA A 100 0.50 5.93 -12.24
N THR A 101 -0.76 5.50 -12.17
CA THR A 101 -1.83 6.27 -11.52
C THR A 101 -1.62 6.40 -10.01
N LYS A 102 -1.04 5.38 -9.35
CA LYS A 102 -0.69 5.46 -7.94
C LYS A 102 0.50 6.37 -7.68
N LEU A 103 1.50 6.39 -8.56
CA LEU A 103 2.59 7.38 -8.51
C LEU A 103 2.05 8.81 -8.64
N CYS A 104 1.13 9.06 -9.57
CA CYS A 104 0.47 10.37 -9.68
C CYS A 104 -0.24 10.75 -8.38
N SER A 105 -1.01 9.82 -7.80
CA SER A 105 -1.68 10.01 -6.51
C SER A 105 -0.68 10.36 -5.39
N ASP A 106 0.43 9.61 -5.28
CA ASP A 106 1.48 9.86 -4.28
C ASP A 106 2.02 11.30 -4.40
N LYS A 107 2.33 11.73 -5.64
CA LYS A 107 2.84 13.08 -5.90
C LYS A 107 1.82 14.16 -5.58
N LEU A 108 0.52 13.95 -5.87
CA LEU A 108 -0.55 14.88 -5.52
C LEU A 108 -0.68 15.07 -4.00
N PHE A 109 -0.71 13.98 -3.22
CA PHE A 109 -0.80 14.07 -1.76
C PHE A 109 0.43 14.75 -1.15
N ILE A 110 1.63 14.43 -1.62
CA ILE A 110 2.87 15.07 -1.14
C ILE A 110 2.86 16.58 -1.46
N ALA A 111 2.52 16.93 -2.71
CA ALA A 111 2.48 18.32 -3.17
C ALA A 111 1.36 19.15 -2.52
N ALA A 112 0.29 18.51 -2.04
CA ALA A 112 -0.82 19.17 -1.34
C ALA A 112 -0.38 19.97 -0.10
N ASN A 113 0.75 19.58 0.52
CA ASN A 113 1.34 20.33 1.62
C ASN A 113 1.80 21.75 1.21
N ASN A 114 2.09 21.98 -0.08
CA ASN A 114 2.53 23.30 -0.57
C ASN A 114 1.34 24.26 -0.75
N ILE A 115 0.13 23.72 -1.00
CA ILE A 115 -1.07 24.52 -1.25
C ILE A 115 -1.99 24.68 -0.04
N LYS A 116 -1.69 24.02 1.08
CA LYS A 116 -2.48 24.12 2.31
C LYS A 116 -2.46 25.52 2.95
N GLY A 117 -1.47 26.35 2.62
CA GLY A 117 -1.27 27.65 3.23
C GLY A 117 -1.00 27.54 4.75
N LYS A 118 -1.70 28.35 5.55
CA LYS A 118 -1.56 28.37 7.03
C LYS A 118 -2.46 27.35 7.75
N ARG A 119 -3.15 26.44 7.03
CA ARG A 119 -4.01 25.43 7.65
C ARG A 119 -3.17 24.45 8.48
N ASP A 120 -3.66 24.09 9.65
CA ASP A 120 -3.13 22.97 10.44
C ASP A 120 -3.57 21.65 9.79
N LEU A 121 -2.97 21.32 8.64
CA LEU A 121 -3.27 20.18 7.82
C LEU A 121 -1.96 19.59 7.30
N SER A 122 -1.81 18.27 7.38
CA SER A 122 -0.68 17.54 6.82
C SER A 122 -1.15 16.37 5.96
N PHE A 123 -0.44 16.13 4.88
CA PHE A 123 -0.63 15.00 3.98
C PHE A 123 0.64 14.14 3.97
N SER A 124 0.48 12.84 4.19
CA SER A 124 1.54 11.84 4.13
C SER A 124 1.08 10.63 3.34
N VAL A 125 2.01 9.87 2.81
CA VAL A 125 1.73 8.67 2.02
C VAL A 125 2.39 7.47 2.69
N VAL A 126 1.72 6.32 2.71
CA VAL A 126 2.31 5.04 3.09
C VAL A 126 2.35 4.11 1.89
N ARG A 127 3.53 3.56 1.60
CA ARG A 127 3.77 2.64 0.50
C ARG A 127 4.20 1.30 1.05
N TYR A 128 3.46 0.24 0.72
CA TYR A 128 3.79 -1.12 1.15
C TYR A 128 3.55 -2.12 0.02
N GLY A 129 4.08 -3.33 0.22
CA GLY A 129 4.03 -4.41 -0.76
C GLY A 129 2.71 -5.19 -0.74
N ASN A 130 2.80 -6.48 -1.05
CA ASN A 130 1.64 -7.35 -1.11
C ASN A 130 1.10 -7.61 0.29
N VAL A 131 -0.15 -7.24 0.53
CA VAL A 131 -0.86 -7.63 1.76
C VAL A 131 -1.26 -9.09 1.68
N MET A 132 -0.77 -9.89 2.64
CA MET A 132 -1.01 -11.33 2.70
C MET A 132 -2.51 -11.65 2.71
N GLY A 133 -2.94 -12.60 1.89
CA GLY A 133 -4.34 -13.00 1.80
C GLY A 133 -5.28 -12.00 1.13
N SER A 134 -4.78 -10.87 0.62
CA SER A 134 -5.63 -9.89 -0.07
C SER A 134 -6.32 -10.49 -1.30
N ARG A 135 -7.55 -10.05 -1.58
CA ARG A 135 -8.34 -10.54 -2.73
C ARG A 135 -7.58 -10.36 -4.04
N GLY A 136 -7.50 -11.44 -4.83
CA GLY A 136 -6.79 -11.48 -6.11
C GLY A 136 -5.27 -11.58 -5.99
N SER A 137 -4.71 -11.76 -4.79
CA SER A 137 -3.27 -12.02 -4.59
C SER A 137 -2.93 -13.50 -4.77
N VAL A 138 -1.63 -13.79 -4.88
CA VAL A 138 -1.11 -15.12 -5.22
C VAL A 138 -1.48 -16.19 -4.20
N ILE A 139 -1.49 -15.88 -2.90
CA ILE A 139 -1.76 -16.88 -1.85
C ILE A 139 -3.19 -17.43 -1.95
N PRO A 140 -4.27 -16.61 -1.93
CA PRO A 140 -5.62 -17.12 -2.18
C PRO A 140 -5.78 -17.82 -3.53
N PHE A 141 -5.09 -17.33 -4.56
CA PHE A 141 -5.10 -17.97 -5.87
C PHE A 141 -4.48 -19.39 -5.80
N PHE A 142 -3.30 -19.54 -5.20
CA PHE A 142 -2.63 -20.83 -5.06
C PHE A 142 -3.41 -21.79 -4.17
N LEU A 143 -4.00 -21.34 -3.07
CA LEU A 143 -4.86 -22.17 -2.23
C LEU A 143 -6.04 -22.76 -3.02
N ASN A 144 -6.62 -21.99 -3.93
CA ASN A 144 -7.70 -22.47 -4.79
C ASN A 144 -7.19 -23.43 -5.88
N GLN A 145 -6.03 -23.16 -6.47
CA GLN A 145 -5.44 -24.01 -7.52
C GLN A 145 -4.86 -25.32 -6.98
N ALA A 146 -4.29 -25.31 -5.77
CA ALA A 146 -3.74 -26.50 -5.12
C ALA A 146 -4.79 -27.64 -4.99
N ARG A 147 -6.05 -27.30 -4.80
CA ARG A 147 -7.17 -28.27 -4.80
C ARG A 147 -7.32 -29.03 -6.12
N LYS A 148 -6.75 -28.50 -7.21
CA LYS A 148 -6.72 -29.12 -8.55
C LYS A 148 -5.39 -29.81 -8.84
N GLY A 149 -4.46 -29.80 -7.88
CA GLY A 149 -3.13 -30.39 -8.01
C GLY A 149 -2.14 -29.60 -8.87
N VAL A 150 -2.45 -28.35 -9.25
CA VAL A 150 -1.60 -27.54 -10.15
C VAL A 150 -1.43 -26.11 -9.63
N LEU A 151 -0.20 -25.63 -9.54
CA LEU A 151 0.15 -24.26 -9.18
C LEU A 151 0.86 -23.58 -10.36
N PRO A 152 0.18 -22.77 -11.17
CA PRO A 152 0.80 -22.11 -12.31
C PRO A 152 1.76 -21.04 -11.86
N ILE A 153 3.05 -21.18 -12.19
CA ILE A 153 4.13 -20.27 -11.84
C ILE A 153 4.34 -19.28 -13.00
N THR A 154 4.26 -17.99 -12.71
CA THR A 154 4.49 -16.95 -13.72
C THR A 154 5.97 -16.91 -14.12
N ASP A 155 6.87 -16.83 -13.14
CA ASP A 155 8.31 -16.93 -13.32
C ASP A 155 8.96 -17.39 -12.00
N PRO A 156 9.86 -18.42 -12.01
CA PRO A 156 10.50 -18.93 -10.80
C PRO A 156 11.36 -17.90 -10.05
N ALA A 157 11.90 -16.90 -10.74
CA ALA A 157 12.71 -15.84 -10.14
C ALA A 157 11.90 -14.77 -9.42
N MET A 158 10.58 -14.76 -9.55
CA MET A 158 9.74 -13.72 -8.96
C MET A 158 9.84 -13.67 -7.44
N THR A 159 9.96 -12.45 -6.93
CA THR A 159 9.87 -12.15 -5.50
C THR A 159 8.85 -11.06 -5.23
N ARG A 160 8.31 -11.03 -4.03
CA ARG A 160 7.38 -10.00 -3.56
C ARG A 160 7.69 -9.64 -2.11
N PHE A 161 7.44 -8.40 -1.75
CA PHE A 161 7.37 -8.01 -0.34
C PHE A 161 6.09 -8.57 0.30
N ASN A 162 6.16 -8.88 1.59
CA ASN A 162 5.03 -9.40 2.35
C ASN A 162 4.73 -8.53 3.56
N ILE A 163 3.47 -8.18 3.74
CA ILE A 163 2.97 -7.50 4.93
C ILE A 163 1.62 -8.10 5.33
N SER A 164 1.36 -8.27 6.61
CA SER A 164 0.03 -8.60 7.09
C SER A 164 -0.89 -7.36 7.09
N LEU A 165 -2.20 -7.58 7.15
CA LEU A 165 -3.16 -6.47 7.27
C LEU A 165 -2.92 -5.70 8.57
N GLN A 166 -2.61 -6.39 9.66
CA GLN A 166 -2.35 -5.81 10.99
C GLN A 166 -1.14 -4.88 10.97
N GLU A 167 -0.03 -5.31 10.35
CA GLU A 167 1.16 -4.48 10.17
C GLU A 167 0.88 -3.25 9.30
N GLY A 168 0.11 -3.43 8.22
CA GLY A 168 -0.33 -2.31 7.38
C GLY A 168 -1.17 -1.29 8.15
N VAL A 169 -2.09 -1.75 9.00
CA VAL A 169 -2.88 -0.88 9.91
C VAL A 169 -1.98 -0.19 10.93
N ALA A 170 -1.07 -0.93 11.58
CA ALA A 170 -0.12 -0.37 12.54
C ALA A 170 0.75 0.73 11.91
N MET A 171 1.20 0.55 10.67
CA MET A 171 1.93 1.57 9.92
C MET A 171 1.11 2.83 9.69
N VAL A 172 -0.17 2.70 9.33
CA VAL A 172 -1.06 3.86 9.14
C VAL A 172 -1.25 4.62 10.46
N LEU A 173 -1.49 3.91 11.57
CA LEU A 173 -1.63 4.53 12.89
C LEU A 173 -0.34 5.23 13.32
N TRP A 174 0.81 4.56 13.16
CA TRP A 174 2.11 5.17 13.42
C TRP A 174 2.33 6.44 12.60
N THR A 175 1.97 6.41 11.31
CA THR A 175 2.06 7.57 10.43
C THR A 175 1.20 8.74 10.91
N LEU A 176 -0.02 8.46 11.38
CA LEU A 176 -0.90 9.49 11.94
C LEU A 176 -0.33 10.16 13.19
N GLU A 177 0.48 9.44 13.97
CA GLU A 177 1.10 9.95 15.21
C GLU A 177 2.41 10.68 14.98
N HIS A 178 3.22 10.23 14.00
CA HIS A 178 4.63 10.64 13.88
C HIS A 178 4.95 11.44 12.61
N ALA A 179 4.13 11.33 11.57
CA ALA A 179 4.42 12.01 10.31
C ALA A 179 4.30 13.54 10.43
N LEU A 180 5.27 14.25 9.85
CA LEU A 180 5.34 15.71 9.83
C LEU A 180 4.68 16.33 8.60
N GLY A 181 4.30 15.51 7.63
CA GLY A 181 3.71 15.89 6.33
C GLY A 181 4.74 15.98 5.21
N SER A 182 4.30 15.64 3.99
CA SER A 182 5.09 15.57 2.74
C SER A 182 6.03 14.37 2.65
N GLU A 183 6.02 13.43 3.56
CA GLU A 183 6.79 12.20 3.46
C GLU A 183 5.99 11.06 2.84
N LEU A 184 6.71 10.19 2.13
CA LEU A 184 6.26 8.88 1.71
C LEU A 184 6.98 7.84 2.56
N LEU A 185 6.24 7.19 3.44
CA LEU A 185 6.77 6.19 4.36
C LEU A 185 6.78 4.79 3.72
N VAL A 186 7.82 4.01 4.00
CA VAL A 186 8.03 2.66 3.47
C VAL A 186 8.41 1.73 4.62
N PRO A 187 7.69 0.62 4.86
CA PRO A 187 8.00 -0.30 5.94
C PRO A 187 9.20 -1.20 5.60
N LYS A 188 9.96 -1.55 6.63
CA LYS A 188 10.98 -2.60 6.55
C LYS A 188 10.30 -3.95 6.77
N ILE A 189 10.03 -4.68 5.69
CA ILE A 189 9.25 -5.92 5.69
C ILE A 189 9.97 -7.03 4.92
N PRO A 190 9.71 -8.31 5.25
CA PRO A 190 10.30 -9.42 4.55
C PRO A 190 9.80 -9.57 3.11
N SER A 191 10.58 -10.27 2.33
CA SER A 191 10.22 -10.76 0.99
C SER A 191 9.93 -12.24 0.99
N TYR A 192 9.28 -12.73 -0.05
CA TYR A 192 9.18 -14.16 -0.35
C TYR A 192 9.49 -14.43 -1.83
N ARG A 193 9.97 -15.63 -2.11
CA ARG A 193 10.08 -16.15 -3.47
C ARG A 193 8.77 -16.84 -3.83
N ILE A 194 8.33 -16.69 -5.08
CA ILE A 194 7.09 -17.33 -5.55
C ILE A 194 7.15 -18.84 -5.44
N MET A 195 8.34 -19.43 -5.65
CA MET A 195 8.56 -20.86 -5.51
C MET A 195 8.41 -21.35 -4.07
N ASP A 196 8.84 -20.54 -3.08
CA ASP A 196 8.69 -20.87 -1.66
C ASP A 196 7.20 -20.82 -1.24
N VAL A 197 6.42 -19.90 -1.80
CA VAL A 197 4.95 -19.86 -1.61
C VAL A 197 4.30 -21.10 -2.22
N ALA A 198 4.71 -21.50 -3.42
CA ALA A 198 4.18 -22.71 -4.07
C ALA A 198 4.54 -23.98 -3.26
N GLU A 199 5.76 -24.06 -2.73
CA GLU A 199 6.21 -25.17 -1.87
C GLU A 199 5.50 -25.16 -0.51
N ALA A 200 5.22 -24.00 0.05
CA ALA A 200 4.48 -23.88 1.29
C ALA A 200 3.05 -24.39 1.17
N ILE A 201 2.39 -24.08 0.04
CA ILE A 201 0.96 -24.37 -0.17
C ILE A 201 0.75 -25.77 -0.75
N GLY A 202 1.50 -26.16 -1.79
CA GLY A 202 1.29 -27.40 -2.50
C GLY A 202 2.60 -28.07 -2.91
N PRO A 203 3.33 -28.70 -1.96
CA PRO A 203 4.57 -29.40 -2.27
C PRO A 203 4.35 -30.53 -3.29
N GLY A 204 3.19 -31.20 -3.23
CA GLY A 204 2.82 -32.28 -4.16
C GLY A 204 2.19 -31.81 -5.48
N CYS A 205 1.94 -30.52 -5.65
CA CYS A 205 1.31 -30.01 -6.87
C CYS A 205 2.32 -29.85 -8.02
N GLU A 206 1.82 -30.04 -9.24
CA GLU A 206 2.56 -29.64 -10.45
C GLU A 206 2.76 -28.11 -10.49
N LYS A 207 3.93 -27.66 -10.93
CA LYS A 207 4.29 -26.24 -10.96
C LYS A 207 4.68 -25.80 -12.40
N PRO A 208 3.72 -25.82 -13.37
CA PRO A 208 4.02 -25.39 -14.74
C PRO A 208 4.35 -23.92 -14.81
N ILE A 209 5.37 -23.56 -15.61
CA ILE A 209 5.74 -22.17 -15.87
C ILE A 209 4.84 -21.65 -16.99
N VAL A 210 4.02 -20.62 -16.69
CA VAL A 210 3.04 -20.05 -17.62
C VAL A 210 3.48 -18.75 -18.28
N GLY A 211 4.62 -18.18 -17.85
CA GLY A 211 5.17 -16.93 -18.38
C GLY A 211 4.66 -15.68 -17.66
N ILE A 212 5.44 -14.60 -17.79
CA ILE A 212 5.16 -13.30 -17.16
C ILE A 212 4.01 -12.62 -17.89
N ARG A 213 3.08 -12.04 -17.15
CA ARG A 213 2.00 -11.24 -17.73
C ARG A 213 2.50 -9.83 -18.07
N PRO A 214 1.93 -9.18 -19.10
CA PRO A 214 2.23 -7.78 -19.37
C PRO A 214 2.02 -6.90 -18.13
N GLY A 215 3.00 -6.04 -17.83
CA GLY A 215 2.95 -5.14 -16.69
C GLY A 215 3.31 -5.77 -15.33
N GLU A 216 3.82 -7.00 -15.30
CA GLU A 216 4.34 -7.63 -14.08
C GLU A 216 5.87 -7.53 -14.02
N LYS A 217 6.41 -7.21 -12.84
CA LYS A 217 7.85 -7.20 -12.54
C LYS A 217 8.30 -8.56 -12.00
N ILE A 218 9.56 -8.93 -12.27
CA ILE A 218 10.21 -10.05 -11.58
C ILE A 218 10.35 -9.72 -10.07
N HIS A 219 10.92 -8.56 -9.77
CA HIS A 219 11.07 -8.05 -8.42
C HIS A 219 10.31 -6.74 -8.27
N GLU A 220 9.66 -6.55 -7.13
CA GLU A 220 9.04 -5.27 -6.80
C GLU A 220 10.02 -4.37 -6.06
N GLU A 221 9.83 -3.07 -6.19
CA GLU A 221 10.68 -2.06 -5.60
C GLU A 221 9.81 -1.07 -4.81
N MET A 222 10.26 -0.68 -3.62
CA MET A 222 9.58 0.33 -2.79
C MET A 222 10.36 1.62 -2.69
N ILE A 223 11.70 1.58 -2.77
CA ILE A 223 12.59 2.73 -2.84
C ILE A 223 13.52 2.52 -4.01
N THR A 224 13.50 3.44 -4.97
CA THR A 224 14.42 3.40 -6.12
C THR A 224 15.78 4.00 -5.73
N ALA A 225 16.83 3.66 -6.49
CA ALA A 225 18.15 4.26 -6.28
C ALA A 225 18.11 5.79 -6.37
N SER A 226 17.21 6.35 -7.19
CA SER A 226 16.99 7.80 -7.30
C SER A 226 16.31 8.40 -6.07
N ASP A 227 15.46 7.64 -5.36
CA ASP A 227 14.81 8.11 -4.13
C ASP A 227 15.81 8.21 -2.96
N SER A 228 16.94 7.49 -3.02
CA SER A 228 17.94 7.45 -1.94
C SER A 228 18.50 8.81 -1.55
N PHE A 229 18.53 9.76 -2.49
CA PHE A 229 19.05 11.12 -2.23
C PHE A 229 18.19 11.94 -1.27
N SER A 230 16.92 11.57 -1.11
CA SER A 230 15.95 12.19 -0.20
C SER A 230 15.35 11.20 0.78
N CYS A 231 15.94 10.01 0.91
CA CYS A 231 15.46 8.97 1.80
C CYS A 231 16.20 8.98 3.14
N ILE A 232 15.45 8.89 4.23
CA ILE A 232 15.95 8.75 5.59
C ILE A 232 15.43 7.47 6.23
N ASP A 233 16.15 6.99 7.24
CA ASP A 233 15.82 5.84 8.06
C ASP A 233 15.32 6.31 9.43
N LEU A 234 14.05 6.04 9.73
CA LEU A 234 13.38 6.36 11.00
C LEU A 234 13.37 5.19 12.00
N GLY A 235 14.12 4.13 11.73
CA GLY A 235 14.13 2.89 12.52
C GLY A 235 13.14 1.86 11.95
N PRO A 236 11.85 1.88 12.30
CA PRO A 236 10.89 0.90 11.78
C PRO A 236 10.50 1.14 10.31
N TYR A 237 10.65 2.37 9.83
CA TYR A 237 10.25 2.80 8.49
C TYR A 237 11.36 3.60 7.82
N TYR A 238 11.43 3.53 6.50
CA TYR A 238 12.08 4.55 5.70
C TYR A 238 11.10 5.67 5.38
N ALA A 239 11.60 6.89 5.17
CA ALA A 239 10.81 7.99 4.66
C ALA A 239 11.50 8.63 3.44
N ILE A 240 10.78 8.70 2.32
CA ILE A 240 11.20 9.47 1.15
C ILE A 240 10.63 10.87 1.33
N LEU A 241 11.52 11.86 1.44
CA LEU A 241 11.19 13.26 1.67
C LEU A 241 11.10 14.03 0.35
N PRO A 242 10.50 15.24 0.33
CA PRO A 242 10.60 16.14 -0.81
C PRO A 242 12.06 16.44 -1.19
N SER A 243 12.35 16.44 -2.49
CA SER A 243 13.72 16.65 -3.02
C SER A 243 14.21 18.09 -2.94
N ASP A 244 13.36 19.04 -2.52
CA ASP A 244 13.70 20.46 -2.33
C ASP A 244 14.41 20.75 -1.00
N GLY A 245 14.67 19.74 -0.18
CA GLY A 245 15.31 19.86 1.13
C GLY A 245 14.36 20.22 2.27
N SER A 246 13.16 20.73 2.00
CA SER A 246 12.20 21.17 3.03
C SER A 246 11.81 20.07 4.01
N GLY A 247 11.88 18.82 3.58
CA GLY A 247 11.62 17.65 4.41
C GLY A 247 12.65 17.48 5.51
N HIS A 248 13.94 17.55 5.19
CA HIS A 248 15.04 17.43 6.17
C HIS A 248 14.96 18.56 7.20
N GLU A 249 14.78 19.80 6.79
CA GLU A 249 14.64 20.95 7.70
C GLU A 249 13.50 20.76 8.72
N ARG A 250 12.39 20.11 8.33
CA ARG A 250 11.28 19.81 9.25
C ARG A 250 11.66 18.76 10.29
N TYR A 251 12.31 17.68 9.87
CA TYR A 251 12.76 16.63 10.78
C TYR A 251 13.82 17.15 11.77
N ASP A 252 14.76 17.97 11.30
CA ASP A 252 15.76 18.62 12.14
C ASP A 252 15.11 19.59 13.15
N SER A 253 14.17 20.41 12.70
CA SER A 253 13.45 21.36 13.55
C SER A 253 12.58 20.68 14.60
N ALA A 254 12.01 19.50 14.29
CA ALA A 254 11.23 18.70 15.22
C ALA A 254 12.10 17.85 16.16
N SER A 255 13.43 17.91 16.03
CA SER A 255 14.39 17.10 16.79
C SER A 255 14.13 15.59 16.68
N CYS A 256 13.62 15.15 15.54
CA CYS A 256 13.38 13.75 15.28
C CYS A 256 14.70 13.01 15.01
N SER A 257 14.87 11.86 15.65
CA SER A 257 16.04 11.00 15.38
C SER A 257 15.85 10.26 14.07
N TYR A 258 16.81 10.37 13.17
CA TYR A 258 16.89 9.62 11.91
C TYR A 258 18.36 9.43 11.48
N SER A 259 18.57 8.51 10.53
CA SER A 259 19.85 8.37 9.83
C SER A 259 19.65 8.46 8.32
N SER A 260 20.69 8.89 7.61
CA SER A 260 20.68 8.88 6.14
C SER A 260 20.86 7.44 5.63
N VAL A 261 20.26 7.13 4.49
CA VAL A 261 20.59 5.92 3.74
C VAL A 261 21.77 6.17 2.79
N ASP A 262 22.45 5.11 2.37
CA ASP A 262 23.55 5.23 1.41
C ASP A 262 23.04 5.74 0.06
N LYS A 263 23.85 6.57 -0.61
CA LYS A 263 23.55 7.02 -1.98
C LYS A 263 23.49 5.83 -2.92
N GLY A 264 22.43 5.73 -3.70
CA GLY A 264 22.18 4.58 -4.56
C GLY A 264 21.49 3.40 -3.87
N PHE A 265 21.13 3.53 -2.58
CA PHE A 265 20.31 2.54 -1.89
C PHE A 265 19.00 2.31 -2.64
N ALA A 266 18.66 1.05 -2.88
CA ALA A 266 17.39 0.63 -3.44
C ALA A 266 16.77 -0.45 -2.56
N TYR A 267 15.50 -0.31 -2.25
CA TYR A 267 14.77 -1.31 -1.48
C TYR A 267 13.91 -2.15 -2.42
N ASN A 268 14.45 -3.30 -2.80
CA ASN A 268 13.95 -4.20 -3.84
C ASN A 268 13.70 -5.59 -3.24
N SER A 269 12.58 -6.23 -3.61
CA SER A 269 12.19 -7.54 -3.08
C SER A 269 13.14 -8.68 -3.45
N GLY A 270 13.91 -8.55 -4.53
CA GLY A 270 14.87 -9.54 -4.97
C GLY A 270 16.21 -9.49 -4.23
N SER A 271 16.60 -8.30 -3.77
CA SER A 271 17.83 -8.05 -3.01
C SER A 271 17.62 -7.83 -1.52
N ASN A 272 16.39 -7.94 -1.04
CA ASN A 272 16.07 -7.81 0.38
C ASN A 272 16.80 -8.88 1.20
N PRO A 273 17.52 -8.54 2.29
CA PRO A 273 18.21 -9.53 3.11
C PRO A 273 17.25 -10.43 3.92
N ASP A 274 16.01 -9.99 4.13
CA ASP A 274 15.00 -10.72 4.91
C ASP A 274 14.03 -11.45 3.99
N PHE A 275 14.17 -12.79 3.92
CA PHE A 275 13.30 -13.68 3.15
C PHE A 275 12.55 -14.65 4.06
N LEU A 276 11.24 -14.74 3.86
CA LEU A 276 10.41 -15.74 4.53
C LEU A 276 10.74 -17.15 4.00
N SER A 277 11.01 -18.05 4.93
CA SER A 277 11.17 -19.48 4.65
C SER A 277 9.80 -20.17 4.47
N VAL A 278 9.81 -21.36 3.87
CA VAL A 278 8.61 -22.19 3.70
C VAL A 278 7.86 -22.44 5.03
N PRO A 279 8.51 -22.80 6.16
CA PRO A 279 7.82 -22.91 7.44
C PRO A 279 7.16 -21.61 7.91
N GLN A 280 7.87 -20.48 7.81
CA GLN A 280 7.31 -19.17 8.18
C GLN A 280 6.09 -18.81 7.32
N LEU A 281 6.15 -19.07 6.01
CA LEU A 281 5.01 -18.84 5.11
C LEU A 281 3.80 -19.69 5.53
N ARG A 282 3.98 -20.95 5.91
CA ARG A 282 2.91 -21.83 6.41
C ARG A 282 2.26 -21.28 7.67
N GLU A 283 3.06 -20.81 8.63
CA GLU A 283 2.54 -20.21 9.86
C GLU A 283 1.76 -18.91 9.57
N LEU A 284 2.30 -18.04 8.73
CA LEU A 284 1.60 -16.81 8.34
C LEU A 284 0.31 -17.07 7.58
N ILE A 285 0.26 -18.11 6.71
CA ILE A 285 -0.97 -18.51 6.02
C ILE A 285 -2.02 -18.98 7.04
N LYS A 286 -1.64 -19.78 8.03
CA LYS A 286 -2.55 -20.20 9.10
C LYS A 286 -3.06 -19.01 9.92
N GLN A 287 -2.17 -18.10 10.26
CA GLN A 287 -2.50 -16.96 11.11
C GLN A 287 -3.41 -15.94 10.42
N TYR A 288 -3.18 -15.65 9.13
CA TYR A 288 -3.78 -14.49 8.47
C TYR A 288 -4.72 -14.82 7.31
N VAL A 289 -4.72 -16.06 6.81
CA VAL A 289 -5.50 -16.42 5.61
C VAL A 289 -6.49 -17.55 5.89
N ASP A 290 -6.02 -18.67 6.41
CA ASP A 290 -6.86 -19.85 6.70
C ASP A 290 -6.35 -20.55 7.97
N PRO A 291 -7.04 -20.41 9.11
CA PRO A 291 -6.65 -21.05 10.36
C PRO A 291 -6.56 -22.59 10.29
N ASN A 292 -7.26 -23.19 9.33
CA ASN A 292 -7.27 -24.64 9.11
C ASN A 292 -6.30 -25.08 8.00
N PHE A 293 -5.44 -24.17 7.54
CA PHE A 293 -4.52 -24.46 6.45
C PHE A 293 -3.62 -25.67 6.75
N ALA A 294 -3.58 -26.61 5.81
CA ALA A 294 -2.59 -27.67 5.69
C ALA A 294 -2.07 -27.71 4.24
N PRO A 295 -0.79 -28.02 4.00
CA PRO A 295 -0.24 -28.17 2.65
C PRO A 295 -0.96 -29.29 1.87
N PHE A 296 -1.11 -29.11 0.55
CA PHE A 296 -1.73 -30.05 -0.39
C PHE A 296 -0.72 -31.06 -0.93
#